data_974ac5ebb4f80ff498744a027bc980df
#
_entry.id   974ac5ebb4f80ff498744a027bc980df
#
_cell.length_a   1.000
_cell.length_b   1.000
_cell.length_c   1.000
_cell.angle_alpha   90.00
_cell.angle_beta   90.00
_cell.angle_gamma   90.00
#
_symmetry.space_group_name_H-M   'P 1'
#
loop_
_entity.id
_entity.type
_entity.pdbx_description
1 polymer ?
#
loop_
_entity_poly.entity_id
_entity_poly.type
_entity_poly.pdbx_seq_one_letter_code
_entity_poly.pdbx_strand_id
1 'polypeptide(L)'
;LVGKLDLKNKMLNECIIVSKEVGDKFILAKNRDRAYKPKLEIIHTIINDVEVAYIHDMITDWSEGMNEFGIGIVNSALMVGHDEVEAKLVKKSGKPSKDGKKIRTALSQKTLREAIKAAVLTDGGVNGHTFVSSPKYMVSIEKTSKHKPNIILHNMENPVVRTNHGHMFTDAGYTHGQKYLSSKMRKISAEKSVDKVEDWKEIANAMRKEFFPKQSQLNMARKSKEMFTSSQTVLNLTDRILQIEYFTDNVQEFVGITNKLPKDYKAKISIVVKPIQS
;
A
#
# COMPACT_ATOMS: atom_id res chain seq x y z
N LEU A 1 27.63 14.12 19.64
CA LEU A 1 27.98 12.75 19.19
C LEU A 1 26.67 12.02 18.90
N VAL A 2 26.16 12.18 17.65
CA VAL A 2 25.01 11.43 17.14
C VAL A 2 25.54 10.06 16.74
N GLY A 3 25.20 9.04 17.52
CA GLY A 3 25.54 7.67 17.19
C GLY A 3 25.03 7.32 15.80
N LYS A 4 25.91 6.87 14.92
CA LYS A 4 25.54 6.23 13.66
C LYS A 4 24.71 5.01 13.99
N LEU A 5 23.39 5.14 13.88
CA LEU A 5 22.49 3.99 13.92
C LEU A 5 22.87 3.07 12.76
N ASP A 6 23.17 1.83 13.10
CA ASP A 6 23.47 0.77 12.14
C ASP A 6 22.19 0.41 11.37
N LEU A 7 21.92 1.16 10.29
CA LEU A 7 20.76 0.99 9.41
C LEU A 7 20.87 -0.23 8.48
N LYS A 8 21.99 -0.96 8.55
CA LYS A 8 22.32 -2.03 7.59
C LYS A 8 21.41 -3.26 7.61
N ASN A 9 20.45 -3.38 8.55
CA ASN A 9 19.64 -4.60 8.69
C ASN A 9 18.14 -4.40 8.91
N LYS A 10 17.58 -3.22 8.65
CA LYS A 10 16.12 -3.03 8.74
C LYS A 10 15.55 -2.79 7.35
N MET A 11 14.83 -3.76 6.81
CA MET A 11 13.97 -3.52 5.65
C MET A 11 12.87 -2.54 6.07
N LEU A 12 13.18 -1.25 5.94
CA LEU A 12 12.22 -0.19 6.24
C LEU A 12 11.23 -0.09 5.08
N ASN A 13 9.97 -0.26 5.41
CA ASN A 13 8.86 -0.14 4.49
C ASN A 13 8.02 1.04 4.93
N GLU A 14 8.01 2.10 4.14
CA GLU A 14 7.09 3.20 4.34
C GLU A 14 6.17 3.30 3.13
N CYS A 15 5.01 3.89 3.32
CA CYS A 15 4.03 4.05 2.26
C CYS A 15 3.14 5.26 2.57
N ILE A 16 2.43 5.70 1.55
CA ILE A 16 1.26 6.53 1.69
C ILE A 16 0.13 5.89 0.90
N ILE A 17 -1.03 5.76 1.51
CA ILE A 17 -2.23 5.24 0.88
C ILE A 17 -3.33 6.29 0.92
N VAL A 18 -4.07 6.35 -0.18
CA VAL A 18 -5.15 7.30 -0.42
C VAL A 18 -6.37 6.54 -0.88
N SER A 19 -7.54 6.95 -0.39
CA SER A 19 -8.81 6.60 -1.00
C SER A 19 -9.61 7.86 -1.28
N LYS A 20 -10.22 7.93 -2.45
CA LYS A 20 -11.06 9.05 -2.87
C LYS A 20 -12.09 8.59 -3.89
N GLU A 21 -13.27 9.21 -3.84
CA GLU A 21 -14.23 9.21 -4.95
C GLU A 21 -13.90 10.38 -5.88
N VAL A 22 -13.75 10.11 -7.17
CA VAL A 22 -13.46 11.08 -8.22
C VAL A 22 -14.52 10.96 -9.32
N GLY A 23 -15.46 11.90 -9.36
CA GLY A 23 -16.67 11.75 -10.16
C GLY A 23 -17.49 10.56 -9.64
N ASP A 24 -17.73 9.58 -10.51
CA ASP A 24 -18.41 8.32 -10.19
C ASP A 24 -17.43 7.14 -9.94
N LYS A 25 -16.13 7.43 -9.82
CA LYS A 25 -15.09 6.41 -9.70
C LYS A 25 -14.55 6.32 -8.28
N PHE A 26 -14.51 5.12 -7.76
CA PHE A 26 -13.93 4.78 -6.47
C PHE A 26 -12.46 4.38 -6.62
N ILE A 27 -11.55 5.16 -6.03
CA ILE A 27 -10.12 5.03 -6.24
C ILE A 27 -9.41 4.69 -4.94
N LEU A 28 -8.55 3.68 -4.99
CA LEU A 28 -7.48 3.45 -4.03
C LEU A 28 -6.14 3.71 -4.70
N ALA A 29 -5.24 4.42 -4.01
CA ALA A 29 -3.91 4.65 -4.52
C ALA A 29 -2.85 4.50 -3.43
N LYS A 30 -1.62 4.19 -3.86
CA LYS A 30 -0.49 4.00 -2.96
C LYS A 30 0.83 4.38 -3.59
N ASN A 31 1.67 5.11 -2.82
CA ASN A 31 3.10 5.19 -3.07
C ASN A 31 3.81 4.17 -2.18
N ARG A 32 4.63 3.34 -2.79
CA ARG A 32 5.38 2.28 -2.13
C ARG A 32 6.82 2.71 -1.93
N ASP A 33 7.17 3.12 -0.69
CA ASP A 33 8.51 3.56 -0.34
C ASP A 33 9.32 2.41 0.26
N ARG A 34 10.58 2.27 -0.18
CA ARG A 34 11.47 1.19 0.20
C ARG A 34 12.87 1.71 0.44
N ALA A 35 13.58 1.05 1.36
CA ALA A 35 15.02 1.22 1.58
C ALA A 35 15.87 0.21 0.78
N TYR A 36 15.25 -0.57 -0.08
CA TYR A 36 15.86 -1.53 -1.00
C TYR A 36 15.14 -1.49 -2.34
N LYS A 37 15.82 -1.90 -3.41
CA LYS A 37 15.21 -2.03 -4.73
C LYS A 37 14.41 -3.32 -4.81
N PRO A 38 13.07 -3.27 -4.88
CA PRO A 38 12.24 -4.47 -4.95
C PRO A 38 12.36 -5.14 -6.31
N LYS A 39 12.11 -6.44 -6.35
CA LYS A 39 11.82 -7.19 -7.57
C LYS A 39 10.31 -7.34 -7.69
N LEU A 40 9.73 -6.73 -8.72
CA LEU A 40 8.28 -6.58 -8.87
C LEU A 40 7.76 -7.43 -10.02
N GLU A 41 6.63 -8.06 -9.81
CA GLU A 41 5.80 -8.65 -10.86
C GLU A 41 4.32 -8.31 -10.64
N ILE A 42 3.52 -8.40 -11.68
CA ILE A 42 2.07 -8.38 -11.58
C ILE A 42 1.57 -9.79 -11.82
N ILE A 43 0.76 -10.29 -10.91
CA ILE A 43 0.13 -11.61 -11.04
C ILE A 43 -1.35 -11.40 -11.34
N HIS A 44 -1.81 -11.99 -12.45
CA HIS A 44 -3.20 -12.03 -12.87
C HIS A 44 -3.65 -13.49 -12.92
N THR A 45 -4.55 -13.88 -12.03
CA THR A 45 -4.88 -15.30 -11.79
C THR A 45 -6.27 -15.46 -11.20
N ILE A 46 -6.68 -16.71 -11.03
CA ILE A 46 -7.89 -17.08 -10.28
C ILE A 46 -7.47 -17.69 -8.94
N ILE A 47 -8.05 -17.21 -7.84
CA ILE A 47 -7.89 -17.76 -6.49
C ILE A 47 -9.29 -17.98 -5.91
N ASN A 48 -9.62 -19.22 -5.54
CA ASN A 48 -10.94 -19.61 -5.00
C ASN A 48 -12.10 -19.13 -5.91
N ASP A 49 -11.98 -19.39 -7.21
CA ASP A 49 -12.95 -19.00 -8.25
C ASP A 49 -13.18 -17.49 -8.38
N VAL A 50 -12.24 -16.68 -7.92
CA VAL A 50 -12.26 -15.22 -8.02
C VAL A 50 -11.06 -14.77 -8.85
N GLU A 51 -11.32 -14.02 -9.93
CA GLU A 51 -10.24 -13.35 -10.68
C GLU A 51 -9.62 -12.25 -9.82
N VAL A 52 -8.30 -12.29 -9.68
CA VAL A 52 -7.52 -11.32 -8.92
C VAL A 52 -6.34 -10.83 -9.74
N ALA A 53 -6.04 -9.54 -9.64
CA ALA A 53 -4.82 -8.95 -10.17
C ALA A 53 -4.12 -8.15 -9.06
N TYR A 54 -2.83 -8.40 -8.87
CA TYR A 54 -2.06 -7.73 -7.82
C TYR A 54 -0.59 -7.56 -8.20
N ILE A 55 0.01 -6.48 -7.71
CA ILE A 55 1.46 -6.32 -7.72
C ILE A 55 2.05 -7.14 -6.56
N HIS A 56 3.15 -7.81 -6.85
CA HIS A 56 3.86 -8.69 -5.92
C HIS A 56 5.33 -8.28 -5.83
N ASP A 57 5.81 -8.06 -4.61
CA ASP A 57 7.23 -7.89 -4.32
C ASP A 57 7.83 -9.25 -3.98
N MET A 58 8.59 -9.80 -4.90
CA MET A 58 9.18 -11.14 -4.78
C MET A 58 10.21 -11.26 -3.64
N ILE A 59 10.74 -10.13 -3.13
CA ILE A 59 11.72 -10.11 -2.04
C ILE A 59 11.01 -10.26 -0.69
N THR A 60 9.87 -9.60 -0.51
CA THR A 60 9.17 -9.54 0.79
C THR A 60 7.84 -10.28 0.80
N ASP A 61 7.44 -10.92 -0.30
CA ASP A 61 6.12 -11.53 -0.50
C ASP A 61 4.94 -10.55 -0.29
N TRP A 62 5.21 -9.24 -0.39
CA TRP A 62 4.16 -8.23 -0.22
C TRP A 62 3.27 -8.15 -1.45
N SER A 63 1.96 -7.96 -1.23
CA SER A 63 0.98 -7.84 -2.31
C SER A 63 0.00 -6.72 -2.06
N GLU A 64 -0.56 -6.15 -3.12
CA GLU A 64 -1.68 -5.22 -3.13
C GLU A 64 -2.34 -5.27 -4.52
N GLY A 65 -3.64 -5.08 -4.59
CA GLY A 65 -4.37 -5.21 -5.86
C GLY A 65 -5.87 -5.21 -5.69
N MET A 66 -6.55 -5.83 -6.64
CA MET A 66 -8.01 -5.90 -6.68
C MET A 66 -8.52 -7.22 -7.25
N ASN A 67 -9.82 -7.44 -7.11
CA ASN A 67 -10.50 -8.58 -7.71
C ASN A 67 -11.61 -8.15 -8.69
N GLU A 68 -12.19 -9.12 -9.38
CA GLU A 68 -13.25 -8.94 -10.38
C GLU A 68 -14.54 -8.28 -9.86
N PHE A 69 -14.76 -8.30 -8.55
CA PHE A 69 -15.89 -7.63 -7.91
C PHE A 69 -15.59 -6.16 -7.55
N GLY A 70 -14.42 -5.65 -7.94
CA GLY A 70 -13.97 -4.30 -7.60
C GLY A 70 -13.56 -4.16 -6.14
N ILE A 71 -13.28 -5.25 -5.43
CA ILE A 71 -12.72 -5.18 -4.08
C ILE A 71 -11.23 -4.95 -4.21
N GLY A 72 -10.77 -3.78 -3.75
CA GLY A 72 -9.36 -3.39 -3.74
C GLY A 72 -8.77 -3.39 -2.33
N ILE A 73 -7.49 -3.76 -2.23
CA ILE A 73 -6.75 -3.76 -0.97
C ILE A 73 -5.40 -3.13 -1.18
N VAL A 74 -5.11 -2.09 -0.37
CA VAL A 74 -3.78 -1.50 -0.22
C VAL A 74 -3.45 -1.38 1.27
N ASN A 75 -2.16 -1.46 1.58
CA ASN A 75 -1.71 -1.42 2.97
C ASN A 75 -0.49 -0.50 3.14
N SER A 76 -0.41 0.17 4.30
CA SER A 76 0.76 0.93 4.73
C SER A 76 1.25 0.39 6.07
N ALA A 77 2.55 0.17 6.18
CA ALA A 77 3.14 -0.31 7.42
C ALA A 77 2.90 0.69 8.56
N LEU A 78 2.47 0.19 9.70
CA LEU A 78 2.38 0.91 10.95
C LEU A 78 3.35 0.25 11.93
N MET A 79 4.54 0.82 12.06
CA MET A 79 5.52 0.28 12.98
C MET A 79 5.19 0.77 14.39
N VAL A 80 5.00 -0.14 15.29
CA VAL A 80 4.96 0.17 16.73
C VAL A 80 6.37 0.55 17.12
N GLY A 81 6.53 1.76 17.65
CA GLY A 81 7.82 2.28 18.03
C GLY A 81 8.54 1.31 18.97
N HIS A 82 9.79 1.00 18.63
CA HIS A 82 10.75 0.28 19.46
C HIS A 82 10.36 -1.13 19.93
N ASP A 83 9.51 -1.85 19.23
CA ASP A 83 9.38 -3.26 19.57
C ASP A 83 10.61 -4.02 19.10
N GLU A 84 11.66 -3.98 19.95
CA GLU A 84 12.76 -4.93 19.87
C GLU A 84 12.25 -6.38 19.80
N VAL A 85 11.05 -6.63 20.29
CA VAL A 85 10.38 -7.93 20.26
C VAL A 85 9.94 -8.27 18.83
N GLU A 86 9.29 -7.36 18.08
CA GLU A 86 8.95 -7.61 16.66
C GLU A 86 10.22 -7.71 15.79
N ALA A 87 11.19 -6.83 16.00
CA ALA A 87 12.48 -6.90 15.31
C ALA A 87 13.23 -8.20 15.64
N LYS A 88 13.16 -8.68 16.88
CA LYS A 88 13.73 -9.96 17.31
C LYS A 88 12.96 -11.16 16.76
N LEU A 89 11.62 -11.08 16.66
CA LEU A 89 10.79 -12.13 16.06
C LEU A 89 11.03 -12.26 14.56
N VAL A 90 11.13 -11.17 13.83
CA VAL A 90 11.49 -11.17 12.40
C VAL A 90 12.92 -11.68 12.20
N LYS A 91 13.87 -11.26 13.04
CA LYS A 91 15.25 -11.73 13.01
C LYS A 91 15.37 -13.23 13.37
N LYS A 92 14.55 -13.72 14.29
CA LYS A 92 14.56 -15.11 14.77
C LYS A 92 13.86 -16.07 13.81
N SER A 93 12.85 -15.59 13.06
CA SER A 93 12.11 -16.45 12.12
C SER A 93 12.78 -16.54 10.73
N GLY A 94 13.63 -15.57 10.36
CA GLY A 94 14.23 -15.48 9.01
C GLY A 94 13.21 -15.50 7.86
N LYS A 95 11.92 -15.43 8.17
CA LYS A 95 10.83 -15.55 7.21
C LYS A 95 10.24 -14.18 6.92
N PRO A 96 9.94 -13.87 5.64
CA PRO A 96 9.21 -12.66 5.29
C PRO A 96 7.85 -12.62 6.00
N SER A 97 7.32 -11.40 6.18
CA SER A 97 5.98 -11.21 6.72
C SER A 97 4.95 -11.99 5.89
N LYS A 98 4.04 -12.70 6.57
CA LYS A 98 2.93 -13.39 5.88
C LYS A 98 1.83 -12.44 5.39
N ASP A 99 2.02 -11.13 5.51
CA ASP A 99 0.96 -10.15 5.22
C ASP A 99 0.56 -10.15 3.74
N GLY A 100 1.48 -10.40 2.82
CA GLY A 100 1.14 -10.55 1.40
C GLY A 100 0.16 -11.71 1.16
N LYS A 101 0.41 -12.87 1.80
CA LYS A 101 -0.52 -14.00 1.73
C LYS A 101 -1.90 -13.65 2.28
N LYS A 102 -1.96 -12.93 3.41
CA LYS A 102 -3.22 -12.49 4.02
C LYS A 102 -4.00 -11.56 3.09
N ILE A 103 -3.30 -10.63 2.43
CA ILE A 103 -3.89 -9.73 1.44
C ILE A 103 -4.45 -10.53 0.26
N ARG A 104 -3.71 -11.49 -0.29
CA ARG A 104 -4.20 -12.36 -1.38
C ARG A 104 -5.41 -13.19 -0.96
N THR A 105 -5.43 -13.69 0.29
CA THR A 105 -6.61 -14.37 0.85
C THR A 105 -7.82 -13.44 0.95
N ALA A 106 -7.61 -12.19 1.33
CA ALA A 106 -8.70 -11.21 1.39
C ALA A 106 -9.17 -10.79 -0.03
N LEU A 107 -8.25 -10.67 -1.00
CA LEU A 107 -8.61 -10.40 -2.40
C LEU A 107 -9.40 -11.54 -3.05
N SER A 108 -9.23 -12.79 -2.59
CA SER A 108 -9.98 -13.94 -3.13
C SER A 108 -11.41 -14.07 -2.60
N GLN A 109 -11.93 -13.04 -1.92
CA GLN A 109 -13.28 -13.04 -1.40
C GLN A 109 -14.27 -12.37 -2.37
N LYS A 110 -15.52 -12.86 -2.38
CA LYS A 110 -16.58 -12.37 -3.30
C LYS A 110 -17.30 -11.13 -2.79
N THR A 111 -17.26 -10.88 -1.48
CA THR A 111 -17.92 -9.73 -0.87
C THR A 111 -16.96 -8.90 -0.03
N LEU A 112 -17.23 -7.59 0.08
CA LEU A 112 -16.45 -6.69 0.92
C LEU A 112 -16.40 -7.16 2.38
N ARG A 113 -17.52 -7.66 2.92
CA ARG A 113 -17.60 -8.15 4.29
C ARG A 113 -16.65 -9.32 4.52
N GLU A 114 -16.59 -10.28 3.60
CA GLU A 114 -15.68 -11.43 3.68
C GLU A 114 -14.24 -11.01 3.51
N ALA A 115 -13.95 -10.06 2.61
CA ALA A 115 -12.62 -9.52 2.43
C ALA A 115 -12.11 -8.82 3.70
N ILE A 116 -12.94 -8.01 4.35
CA ILE A 116 -12.62 -7.39 5.66
C ILE A 116 -12.36 -8.47 6.70
N LYS A 117 -13.26 -9.46 6.82
CA LYS A 117 -13.10 -10.57 7.76
C LYS A 117 -11.79 -11.33 7.52
N ALA A 118 -11.45 -11.62 6.27
CA ALA A 118 -10.20 -12.27 5.91
C ALA A 118 -8.98 -11.41 6.25
N ALA A 119 -9.00 -10.11 5.94
CA ALA A 119 -7.91 -9.19 6.27
C ALA A 119 -7.66 -9.07 7.78
N VAL A 120 -8.70 -9.23 8.61
CA VAL A 120 -8.62 -9.11 10.07
C VAL A 120 -8.26 -10.42 10.77
N LEU A 121 -8.75 -11.55 10.28
CA LEU A 121 -8.69 -12.83 11.00
C LEU A 121 -7.62 -13.79 10.47
N THR A 122 -7.32 -13.78 9.16
CA THR A 122 -6.36 -14.74 8.58
C THR A 122 -5.00 -14.58 9.23
N ASP A 123 -4.49 -15.63 9.84
CA ASP A 123 -3.17 -15.67 10.50
C ASP A 123 -2.91 -14.45 11.42
N GLY A 124 -3.92 -14.05 12.18
CA GLY A 124 -3.84 -12.89 13.08
C GLY A 124 -4.03 -11.53 12.40
N GLY A 125 -4.42 -11.49 11.13
CA GLY A 125 -4.74 -10.28 10.36
C GLY A 125 -3.53 -9.51 9.83
N VAL A 126 -3.80 -8.57 8.94
CA VAL A 126 -2.79 -7.69 8.33
C VAL A 126 -2.44 -6.55 9.29
N ASN A 127 -1.17 -6.39 9.63
CA ASN A 127 -0.71 -5.27 10.45
C ASN A 127 -0.53 -4.00 9.62
N GLY A 128 -0.73 -2.86 10.25
CA GLY A 128 -0.62 -1.54 9.63
C GLY A 128 -1.96 -0.88 9.38
N HIS A 129 -1.98 0.08 8.48
CA HIS A 129 -3.20 0.64 7.92
C HIS A 129 -3.55 -0.14 6.65
N THR A 130 -4.70 -0.79 6.64
CA THR A 130 -5.19 -1.52 5.47
C THR A 130 -6.49 -0.88 5.00
N PHE A 131 -6.56 -0.45 3.74
CA PHE A 131 -7.81 -0.09 3.12
C PHE A 131 -8.35 -1.31 2.39
N VAL A 132 -9.60 -1.66 2.70
CA VAL A 132 -10.37 -2.69 2.00
C VAL A 132 -11.63 -2.01 1.48
N SER A 133 -11.71 -1.82 0.18
CA SER A 133 -12.74 -0.98 -0.44
C SER A 133 -13.42 -1.69 -1.59
N SER A 134 -14.63 -1.24 -1.89
CA SER A 134 -15.41 -1.65 -3.06
C SER A 134 -15.92 -0.38 -3.78
N PRO A 135 -16.59 -0.50 -4.95
CA PRO A 135 -17.16 0.67 -5.64
C PRO A 135 -18.21 1.47 -4.86
N LYS A 136 -18.57 1.05 -3.66
CA LYS A 136 -19.61 1.71 -2.84
C LYS A 136 -19.14 2.08 -1.44
N TYR A 137 -18.10 1.41 -0.94
CA TYR A 137 -17.72 1.53 0.45
C TYR A 137 -16.22 1.50 0.62
N MET A 138 -15.69 2.38 1.46
CA MET A 138 -14.33 2.34 1.92
C MET A 138 -14.27 1.98 3.39
N VAL A 139 -13.43 1.00 3.70
CA VAL A 139 -13.13 0.60 5.06
C VAL A 139 -11.63 0.71 5.30
N SER A 140 -11.24 1.42 6.36
CA SER A 140 -9.89 1.37 6.87
C SER A 140 -9.81 0.48 8.11
N ILE A 141 -8.74 -0.29 8.16
CA ILE A 141 -8.39 -1.15 9.28
C ILE A 141 -7.04 -0.68 9.81
N GLU A 142 -6.98 -0.31 11.08
CA GLU A 142 -5.73 -0.03 11.78
C GLU A 142 -5.47 -1.14 12.79
N LYS A 143 -4.32 -1.81 12.66
CA LYS A 143 -3.97 -2.95 13.49
C LYS A 143 -2.47 -3.00 13.77
N THR A 144 -2.10 -3.38 14.98
CA THR A 144 -0.73 -3.70 15.36
C THR A 144 -0.68 -5.05 16.07
N SER A 145 0.52 -5.56 16.35
CA SER A 145 0.68 -6.78 17.18
C SER A 145 0.13 -6.63 18.58
N LYS A 146 0.02 -5.39 19.11
CA LYS A 146 -0.43 -5.08 20.47
C LYS A 146 -1.90 -4.71 20.55
N HIS A 147 -2.48 -4.22 19.47
CA HIS A 147 -3.84 -3.68 19.47
C HIS A 147 -4.79 -4.56 18.69
N LYS A 148 -6.01 -4.70 19.17
CA LYS A 148 -7.11 -5.27 18.39
C LYS A 148 -7.36 -4.40 17.16
N PRO A 149 -7.87 -4.98 16.04
CA PRO A 149 -8.20 -4.20 14.86
C PRO A 149 -9.22 -3.11 15.17
N ASN A 150 -8.92 -1.88 14.76
CA ASN A 150 -9.90 -0.81 14.67
C ASN A 150 -10.38 -0.72 13.23
N ILE A 151 -11.69 -0.80 13.00
CA ILE A 151 -12.32 -0.84 11.69
C ILE A 151 -13.24 0.35 11.55
N ILE A 152 -13.01 1.18 10.53
CA ILE A 152 -13.78 2.39 10.28
C ILE A 152 -14.34 2.34 8.87
N LEU A 153 -15.67 2.49 8.75
CA LEU A 153 -16.35 2.80 7.51
C LEU A 153 -16.30 4.31 7.29
N HIS A 154 -15.79 4.75 6.14
CA HIS A 154 -15.63 6.17 5.84
C HIS A 154 -16.75 6.69 4.94
N ASN A 155 -17.15 7.93 5.19
CA ASN A 155 -17.81 8.76 4.20
C ASN A 155 -16.76 9.22 3.16
N MET A 156 -17.10 9.19 1.87
CA MET A 156 -16.17 9.46 0.77
C MET A 156 -16.18 10.91 0.26
N GLU A 157 -16.86 11.81 0.97
CA GLU A 157 -16.89 13.25 0.62
C GLU A 157 -15.49 13.87 0.56
N ASN A 158 -14.57 13.38 1.39
CA ASN A 158 -13.20 13.86 1.45
C ASN A 158 -12.20 12.71 1.23
N PRO A 159 -11.02 12.99 0.69
CA PRO A 159 -9.99 11.97 0.56
C PRO A 159 -9.57 11.45 1.93
N VAL A 160 -9.44 10.14 2.06
CA VAL A 160 -8.91 9.50 3.26
C VAL A 160 -7.47 9.07 3.01
N VAL A 161 -6.57 9.62 3.81
CA VAL A 161 -5.12 9.37 3.68
C VAL A 161 -4.59 8.70 4.93
N ARG A 162 -3.74 7.67 4.74
CA ARG A 162 -2.97 7.03 5.80
C ARG A 162 -1.51 6.92 5.39
N THR A 163 -0.64 7.10 6.35
CA THR A 163 0.81 6.98 6.22
C THR A 163 1.35 6.02 7.29
N ASN A 164 2.47 6.30 7.94
CA ASN A 164 3.14 5.37 8.84
C ASN A 164 3.05 5.73 10.33
N HIS A 165 2.13 6.63 10.70
CA HIS A 165 1.82 6.94 12.10
C HIS A 165 0.42 6.47 12.47
N GLY A 166 0.22 6.13 13.74
CA GLY A 166 -1.08 5.72 14.24
C GLY A 166 -2.10 6.85 14.13
N HIS A 167 -3.28 6.51 13.69
CA HIS A 167 -4.44 7.42 13.62
C HIS A 167 -5.33 7.25 14.85
N MET A 168 -5.65 6.02 15.18
CA MET A 168 -6.37 5.65 16.39
C MET A 168 -5.40 5.25 17.52
N PHE A 169 -4.34 4.55 17.17
CA PHE A 169 -3.30 4.12 18.12
C PHE A 169 -2.16 5.13 18.11
N THR A 170 -2.29 6.17 18.93
CA THR A 170 -1.32 7.29 18.96
C THR A 170 0.08 6.91 19.44
N ASP A 171 0.23 5.74 20.05
CA ASP A 171 1.48 5.14 20.47
C ASP A 171 2.15 4.29 19.37
N ALA A 172 1.49 4.10 18.23
CA ALA A 172 1.97 3.32 17.12
C ALA A 172 2.57 4.17 16.00
N GLY A 173 3.60 3.64 15.31
CA GLY A 173 4.27 4.27 14.18
C GLY A 173 5.76 4.54 14.42
N TYR A 174 6.41 5.22 13.46
CA TYR A 174 7.83 5.54 13.56
C TYR A 174 8.12 6.66 14.55
N THR A 175 9.07 6.41 15.47
CA THR A 175 9.45 7.35 16.53
C THR A 175 10.84 7.97 16.37
N HIS A 176 11.45 7.94 15.18
CA HIS A 176 12.79 8.50 14.99
C HIS A 176 12.83 10.00 15.29
N GLY A 177 13.06 10.34 16.57
CA GLY A 177 13.47 11.66 17.08
C GLY A 177 12.54 12.85 16.81
N GLN A 178 11.71 12.81 15.79
CA GLN A 178 10.86 13.90 15.32
C GLN A 178 9.36 13.56 15.32
N LYS A 179 8.91 12.68 16.20
CA LYS A 179 7.48 12.39 16.42
C LYS A 179 6.66 12.26 15.12
N TYR A 180 7.12 11.43 14.19
CA TYR A 180 6.42 11.16 12.93
C TYR A 180 6.30 12.34 11.94
N LEU A 181 7.15 13.37 12.05
CA LEU A 181 7.03 14.56 11.21
C LEU A 181 6.91 14.23 9.72
N SER A 182 7.79 13.39 9.18
CA SER A 182 7.73 12.96 7.78
C SER A 182 6.38 12.32 7.43
N SER A 183 5.89 11.41 8.27
CA SER A 183 4.62 10.74 8.04
C SER A 183 3.44 11.72 8.08
N LYS A 184 3.43 12.67 9.03
CA LYS A 184 2.39 13.70 9.15
C LYS A 184 2.40 14.68 7.98
N MET A 185 3.59 15.15 7.58
CA MET A 185 3.72 16.10 6.46
C MET A 185 3.28 15.47 5.14
N ARG A 186 3.66 14.21 4.89
CA ARG A 186 3.19 13.47 3.71
C ARG A 186 1.67 13.31 3.67
N LYS A 187 1.05 13.03 4.83
CA LYS A 187 -0.41 12.97 4.94
C LYS A 187 -1.06 14.29 4.55
N ILE A 188 -0.63 15.40 5.14
CA ILE A 188 -1.16 16.75 4.87
C ILE A 188 -0.97 17.12 3.38
N SER A 189 0.20 16.83 2.82
CA SER A 189 0.49 17.11 1.41
C SER A 189 -0.41 16.30 0.48
N ALA A 190 -0.67 15.03 0.80
CA ALA A 190 -1.55 14.19 0.01
C ALA A 190 -3.01 14.65 0.08
N GLU A 191 -3.52 14.97 1.27
CA GLU A 191 -4.86 15.50 1.45
C GLU A 191 -5.07 16.74 0.56
N LYS A 192 -4.13 17.70 0.60
CA LYS A 192 -4.20 18.92 -0.22
C LYS A 192 -4.07 18.67 -1.73
N SER A 193 -3.24 17.72 -2.13
CA SER A 193 -2.97 17.46 -3.55
C SER A 193 -4.07 16.66 -4.19
N VAL A 194 -4.52 15.61 -3.50
CA VAL A 194 -5.51 14.67 -4.01
C VAL A 194 -6.92 15.27 -3.98
N ASP A 195 -7.22 16.15 -3.01
CA ASP A 195 -8.52 16.81 -2.90
C ASP A 195 -8.95 17.53 -4.19
N LYS A 196 -8.00 18.12 -4.90
CA LYS A 196 -8.21 18.88 -6.13
C LYS A 196 -8.29 18.04 -7.42
N VAL A 197 -8.16 16.73 -7.31
CA VAL A 197 -8.17 15.85 -8.49
C VAL A 197 -9.60 15.61 -8.95
N GLU A 198 -9.87 15.89 -10.21
CA GLU A 198 -11.17 15.73 -10.88
C GLU A 198 -11.17 14.57 -11.90
N ASP A 199 -10.00 14.15 -12.40
CA ASP A 199 -9.83 12.93 -13.20
C ASP A 199 -9.00 11.91 -12.41
N TRP A 200 -9.52 10.71 -12.22
CA TRP A 200 -8.84 9.66 -11.48
C TRP A 200 -7.45 9.30 -12.03
N LYS A 201 -7.21 9.50 -13.33
CA LYS A 201 -5.90 9.27 -13.97
C LYS A 201 -4.81 10.20 -13.44
N GLU A 202 -5.19 11.34 -12.89
CA GLU A 202 -4.27 12.33 -12.31
C GLU A 202 -3.89 12.03 -10.85
N ILE A 203 -4.50 11.04 -10.21
CA ILE A 203 -4.19 10.67 -8.82
C ILE A 203 -2.71 10.32 -8.65
N ALA A 204 -2.12 9.56 -9.58
CA ALA A 204 -0.71 9.21 -9.53
C ALA A 204 0.18 10.46 -9.60
N ASN A 205 -0.12 11.40 -10.51
CA ASN A 205 0.59 12.67 -10.64
C ASN A 205 0.43 13.53 -9.38
N ALA A 206 -0.78 13.62 -8.83
CA ALA A 206 -1.05 14.35 -7.60
C ALA A 206 -0.21 13.79 -6.43
N MET A 207 -0.05 12.46 -6.34
CA MET A 207 0.76 11.79 -5.32
C MET A 207 2.28 11.88 -5.58
N ARG A 208 2.72 12.41 -6.71
CA ARG A 208 4.14 12.75 -7.01
C ARG A 208 4.47 14.21 -6.78
N LYS A 209 3.49 15.06 -6.55
CA LYS A 209 3.71 16.50 -6.38
C LYS A 209 4.71 16.78 -5.26
N GLU A 210 5.72 17.55 -5.58
CA GLU A 210 6.79 17.91 -4.68
C GLU A 210 6.45 19.19 -3.92
N PHE A 211 6.32 19.10 -2.61
CA PHE A 211 6.04 20.23 -1.71
C PHE A 211 7.30 20.73 -1.00
N PHE A 212 8.30 19.86 -0.88
CA PHE A 212 9.53 20.13 -0.14
C PHE A 212 10.76 19.77 -1.00
N PRO A 213 11.17 20.64 -1.95
CA PRO A 213 12.26 20.33 -2.89
C PRO A 213 13.60 20.00 -2.22
N LYS A 214 13.88 20.61 -1.06
CA LYS A 214 15.12 20.40 -0.30
C LYS A 214 15.04 19.29 0.75
N GLN A 215 13.88 18.70 0.95
CA GLN A 215 13.61 17.71 2.00
C GLN A 215 12.77 16.56 1.44
N SER A 216 13.36 15.77 0.56
CA SER A 216 12.65 14.71 -0.18
C SER A 216 11.93 13.70 0.73
N GLN A 217 12.42 13.50 1.97
CA GLN A 217 11.80 12.63 2.97
C GLN A 217 10.41 13.12 3.42
N LEU A 218 10.09 14.40 3.20
CA LEU A 218 8.78 14.97 3.53
C LEU A 218 7.79 14.91 2.36
N ASN A 219 8.25 14.60 1.16
CA ASN A 219 7.40 14.48 -0.02
C ASN A 219 6.66 13.13 -0.08
N MET A 220 5.54 13.12 -0.76
CA MET A 220 4.72 11.93 -0.98
C MET A 220 5.46 10.87 -1.80
N ALA A 221 6.13 11.30 -2.87
CA ALA A 221 7.09 10.49 -3.63
C ALA A 221 8.50 10.84 -3.18
N ARG A 222 9.23 9.87 -2.68
CA ARG A 222 10.56 10.05 -2.10
C ARG A 222 11.66 9.79 -3.11
N LYS A 223 12.74 10.59 -3.04
CA LYS A 223 13.92 10.50 -3.92
C LYS A 223 15.23 10.44 -3.13
N SER A 224 15.21 10.01 -1.85
CA SER A 224 16.44 9.91 -1.08
C SER A 224 17.19 8.60 -1.34
N LYS A 225 18.49 8.58 -1.08
CA LYS A 225 19.32 7.36 -1.19
C LYS A 225 18.94 6.29 -0.17
N GLU A 226 18.35 6.69 0.96
CA GLU A 226 18.03 5.81 2.07
C GLU A 226 16.61 5.25 1.98
N MET A 227 15.70 6.00 1.34
CA MET A 227 14.30 5.66 1.20
C MET A 227 13.74 6.33 -0.05
N PHE A 228 13.23 5.55 -0.98
CA PHE A 228 12.71 6.03 -2.25
C PHE A 228 11.39 5.36 -2.61
N THR A 229 10.58 6.06 -3.38
CA THR A 229 9.36 5.48 -3.96
C THR A 229 9.77 4.55 -5.09
N SER A 230 9.41 3.28 -4.97
CA SER A 230 9.71 2.25 -5.97
C SER A 230 8.59 2.09 -7.00
N SER A 231 7.35 2.22 -6.54
CA SER A 231 6.17 2.11 -7.40
C SER A 231 4.98 2.87 -6.85
N GLN A 232 4.05 3.17 -7.74
CA GLN A 232 2.71 3.68 -7.43
C GLN A 232 1.69 2.69 -7.95
N THR A 233 0.68 2.40 -7.14
CA THR A 233 -0.48 1.58 -7.49
C THR A 233 -1.71 2.47 -7.47
N VAL A 234 -2.51 2.45 -8.52
CA VAL A 234 -3.83 3.09 -8.58
C VAL A 234 -4.86 2.04 -8.98
N LEU A 235 -5.85 1.84 -8.15
CA LEU A 235 -6.95 0.91 -8.34
C LEU A 235 -8.21 1.72 -8.60
N ASN A 236 -8.71 1.72 -9.84
CA ASN A 236 -10.05 2.17 -10.13
C ASN A 236 -11.00 0.99 -9.92
N LEU A 237 -11.64 0.96 -8.76
CA LEU A 237 -12.47 -0.16 -8.34
C LEU A 237 -13.76 -0.25 -9.14
N THR A 238 -14.30 0.88 -9.57
CA THR A 238 -15.54 0.98 -10.36
C THR A 238 -15.35 0.33 -11.74
N ASP A 239 -14.28 0.70 -12.43
CA ASP A 239 -14.00 0.20 -13.78
C ASP A 239 -13.11 -1.06 -13.78
N ARG A 240 -12.65 -1.51 -12.62
CA ARG A 240 -11.75 -2.66 -12.44
C ARG A 240 -10.45 -2.49 -13.22
N ILE A 241 -9.78 -1.35 -13.02
CA ILE A 241 -8.49 -1.05 -13.63
C ILE A 241 -7.41 -1.05 -12.55
N LEU A 242 -6.41 -1.89 -12.71
CA LEU A 242 -5.17 -1.90 -11.93
C LEU A 242 -4.10 -1.17 -12.74
N GLN A 243 -3.74 0.04 -12.32
CA GLN A 243 -2.63 0.79 -12.90
C GLN A 243 -1.42 0.72 -11.98
N ILE A 244 -0.27 0.34 -12.53
CA ILE A 244 1.02 0.30 -11.85
C ILE A 244 1.99 1.21 -12.59
N GLU A 245 2.57 2.16 -11.87
CA GLU A 245 3.69 2.97 -12.33
C GLU A 245 4.91 2.63 -11.47
N TYR A 246 6.02 2.23 -12.10
CA TYR A 246 7.24 1.88 -11.38
C TYR A 246 8.41 2.73 -11.83
N PHE A 247 9.25 3.12 -10.87
CA PHE A 247 10.43 3.94 -11.12
C PHE A 247 11.60 3.04 -11.49
N THR A 248 12.05 3.10 -12.74
CA THR A 248 13.05 2.18 -13.31
C THR A 248 14.33 2.11 -12.51
N ASP A 249 14.80 3.25 -11.97
CA ASP A 249 16.03 3.30 -11.17
C ASP A 249 15.84 2.81 -9.74
N ASN A 250 14.60 2.68 -9.30
CA ASN A 250 14.22 2.36 -7.93
C ASN A 250 13.71 0.93 -7.73
N VAL A 251 13.69 0.14 -8.79
CA VAL A 251 13.41 -1.30 -8.75
C VAL A 251 14.65 -2.07 -9.19
N GLN A 252 14.83 -3.27 -8.64
CA GLN A 252 15.88 -4.18 -9.10
C GLN A 252 15.52 -4.72 -10.49
N GLU A 253 14.24 -5.10 -10.64
CA GLU A 253 13.69 -5.68 -11.84
C GLU A 253 12.17 -5.56 -11.83
N PHE A 254 11.57 -5.26 -12.97
CA PHE A 254 10.16 -5.47 -13.22
C PHE A 254 10.01 -6.68 -14.16
N VAL A 255 9.57 -7.81 -13.63
CA VAL A 255 9.50 -9.09 -14.35
C VAL A 255 8.42 -9.08 -15.44
N GLY A 256 7.36 -8.27 -15.25
CA GLY A 256 6.24 -8.19 -16.18
C GLY A 256 4.92 -8.65 -15.57
N ILE A 257 4.00 -9.04 -16.45
CA ILE A 257 2.69 -9.55 -16.05
C ILE A 257 2.69 -11.08 -16.22
N THR A 258 2.58 -11.78 -15.10
CA THR A 258 2.39 -13.24 -15.07
C THR A 258 0.90 -13.54 -15.15
N ASN A 259 0.42 -13.82 -16.36
CA ASN A 259 -0.97 -14.20 -16.60
C ASN A 259 -1.15 -15.71 -16.42
N LYS A 260 -1.96 -16.11 -15.45
CA LYS A 260 -2.34 -17.49 -15.13
C LYS A 260 -3.82 -17.77 -15.33
N LEU A 261 -4.52 -16.92 -16.06
CA LEU A 261 -5.92 -17.15 -16.43
C LEU A 261 -6.01 -18.28 -17.45
N PRO A 262 -7.08 -19.08 -17.47
CA PRO A 262 -7.36 -20.04 -18.53
C PRO A 262 -7.38 -19.36 -19.92
N LYS A 263 -6.99 -20.06 -20.97
CA LYS A 263 -6.86 -19.49 -22.33
C LYS A 263 -8.14 -18.79 -22.82
N ASP A 264 -9.29 -19.38 -22.52
CA ASP A 264 -10.59 -18.88 -22.98
C ASP A 264 -11.30 -18.00 -21.93
N TYR A 265 -10.61 -17.64 -20.86
CA TYR A 265 -11.18 -16.81 -19.81
C TYR A 265 -11.23 -15.35 -20.25
N LYS A 266 -12.43 -14.77 -20.25
CA LYS A 266 -12.60 -13.34 -20.52
C LYS A 266 -12.28 -12.54 -19.26
N ALA A 267 -11.09 -11.96 -19.23
CA ALA A 267 -10.64 -11.14 -18.10
C ALA A 267 -11.59 -9.96 -17.83
N LYS A 268 -11.87 -9.72 -16.57
CA LYS A 268 -12.73 -8.62 -16.08
C LYS A 268 -11.90 -7.47 -15.51
N ILE A 269 -10.62 -7.72 -15.19
CA ILE A 269 -9.70 -6.72 -14.67
C ILE A 269 -8.77 -6.27 -15.79
N SER A 270 -8.71 -4.97 -16.02
CA SER A 270 -7.74 -4.35 -16.93
C SER A 270 -6.47 -3.98 -16.19
N ILE A 271 -5.30 -4.28 -16.77
CA ILE A 271 -4.01 -3.97 -16.18
C ILE A 271 -3.26 -2.98 -17.06
N VAL A 272 -2.81 -1.88 -16.47
CA VAL A 272 -2.01 -0.85 -17.13
C VAL A 272 -0.67 -0.71 -16.40
N VAL A 273 0.43 -0.82 -17.14
CA VAL A 273 1.79 -0.71 -16.59
C VAL A 273 2.53 0.42 -17.28
N LYS A 274 3.14 1.29 -16.49
CA LYS A 274 3.93 2.43 -16.99
C LYS A 274 5.28 2.49 -16.29
N PRO A 275 6.41 2.33 -17.02
CA PRO A 275 7.71 2.70 -16.48
C PRO A 275 7.83 4.22 -16.37
N ILE A 276 8.43 4.70 -15.29
CA ILE A 276 8.75 6.11 -15.07
C ILE A 276 10.26 6.23 -14.91
N GLN A 277 10.86 7.12 -15.68
CA GLN A 277 12.23 7.53 -15.48
C GLN A 277 12.30 8.51 -14.29
N SER A 278 13.26 8.32 -13.40
CA SER A 278 13.41 9.08 -12.13
C SER A 278 13.94 10.48 -12.38
#